data_93e1c6226c37fb862e72a331e2848796
#
_entry.id   93e1c6226c37fb862e72a331e2848796
#
_cell.length_a   1.000
_cell.length_b   1.000
_cell.length_c   1.000
_cell.angle_alpha   90.00
_cell.angle_beta   90.00
_cell.angle_gamma   90.00
#
_symmetry.space_group_name_H-M   'P 1'
#
loop_
_entity.id
_entity.type
_entity.pdbx_description
1 polymer ?
#
loop_
_entity_poly.entity_id
_entity_poly.type
_entity_poly.pdbx_seq_one_letter_code
_entity_poly.pdbx_strand_id
1 'polypeptide(L)'
;MYLSGFQDPSPIIPNEVLHLSKVIWVIIMESERAALIQVLRNQGIENLDVLECINTIPRHLYIDESCIHRAYRNRPLPIDKGQTISQPYIVALMTEQLLEGSNSEVGNTQKVLEIGTGSGYQTAVLARLYEKVYSIERIRALMNRAKKINQSFGLENVMYRNADGWLGWPEEAPFDGI
;
A
#
# COMPACT_ATOMS: atom_id res chain seq x y z
N MET A 1 -8.74 54.56 20.25
CA MET A 1 -7.91 53.79 21.19
C MET A 1 -7.74 52.38 20.58
N TYR A 2 -6.66 52.17 19.88
CA TYR A 2 -6.38 50.93 19.14
C TYR A 2 -5.82 49.91 20.12
N LEU A 3 -6.44 48.74 20.23
CA LEU A 3 -5.86 47.56 20.85
C LEU A 3 -5.21 46.74 19.74
N SER A 4 -3.90 46.85 19.67
CA SER A 4 -3.00 46.08 18.81
C SER A 4 -3.06 44.60 19.13
N GLY A 5 -3.12 43.77 18.07
CA GLY A 5 -3.21 42.33 18.11
C GLY A 5 -2.08 41.66 18.87
N PHE A 6 -2.46 40.76 19.73
CA PHE A 6 -1.61 39.70 20.20
C PHE A 6 -1.47 38.67 19.06
N GLN A 7 -0.36 38.73 18.34
CA GLN A 7 0.09 37.58 17.58
C GLN A 7 0.68 36.58 18.58
N ASP A 8 0.03 35.45 18.73
CA ASP A 8 0.53 34.32 19.48
C ASP A 8 1.77 33.79 18.71
N PRO A 9 2.99 33.91 19.21
CA PRO A 9 4.14 33.35 18.53
C PRO A 9 4.11 31.83 18.71
N SER A 10 3.63 31.13 17.68
CA SER A 10 3.78 29.68 17.60
C SER A 10 5.25 29.33 17.95
N PRO A 11 5.50 28.41 18.88
CA PRO A 11 6.86 28.10 19.29
C PRO A 11 7.68 27.66 18.07
N ILE A 12 8.76 28.38 17.79
CA ILE A 12 9.75 28.01 16.76
C ILE A 12 10.44 26.76 17.28
N ILE A 13 10.03 25.59 16.78
CA ILE A 13 10.67 24.33 17.11
C ILE A 13 12.04 24.31 16.42
N PRO A 14 13.16 24.16 17.16
CA PRO A 14 14.49 24.11 16.57
C PRO A 14 14.60 22.98 15.54
N ASN A 15 15.30 23.22 14.43
CA ASN A 15 15.50 22.24 13.35
C ASN A 15 16.09 20.92 13.85
N GLU A 16 16.92 20.94 14.87
CA GLU A 16 17.48 19.75 15.52
C GLU A 16 16.40 18.87 16.16
N VAL A 17 15.41 19.49 16.85
CA VAL A 17 14.28 18.76 17.45
C VAL A 17 13.38 18.16 16.38
N LEU A 18 13.15 18.88 15.28
CA LEU A 18 12.40 18.37 14.12
C LEU A 18 13.15 17.20 13.44
N HIS A 19 14.47 17.27 13.37
CA HIS A 19 15.29 16.19 12.81
C HIS A 19 15.26 14.94 13.70
N LEU A 20 15.47 15.10 15.01
CA LEU A 20 15.39 14.01 15.99
C LEU A 20 14.01 13.35 15.99
N SER A 21 12.93 14.13 15.94
CA SER A 21 11.58 13.58 15.92
C SER A 21 11.32 12.75 14.65
N LYS A 22 11.83 13.17 13.50
CA LYS A 22 11.73 12.39 12.24
C LYS A 22 12.50 11.08 12.32
N VAL A 23 13.72 11.09 12.87
CA VAL A 23 14.55 9.88 13.03
C VAL A 23 13.86 8.89 13.97
N ILE A 24 13.39 9.35 15.12
CA ILE A 24 12.68 8.51 16.09
C ILE A 24 11.42 7.91 15.43
N TRP A 25 10.68 8.71 14.66
CA TRP A 25 9.48 8.25 13.98
C TRP A 25 9.77 7.14 12.96
N VAL A 26 10.85 7.28 12.18
CA VAL A 26 11.30 6.24 11.23
C VAL A 26 11.63 4.95 11.97
N ILE A 27 12.41 5.02 13.06
CA ILE A 27 12.79 3.85 13.86
C ILE A 27 11.55 3.13 14.42
N ILE A 28 10.57 3.90 14.92
CA ILE A 28 9.31 3.32 15.42
C ILE A 28 8.57 2.58 14.30
N MET A 29 8.43 3.19 13.13
CA MET A 29 7.74 2.57 11.99
C MET A 29 8.44 1.30 11.51
N GLU A 30 9.77 1.30 11.50
CA GLU A 30 10.56 0.11 11.16
C GLU A 30 10.38 -1.02 12.19
N SER A 31 10.40 -0.70 13.47
CA SER A 31 10.15 -1.66 14.53
C SER A 31 8.74 -2.26 14.46
N GLU A 32 7.71 -1.44 14.26
CA GLU A 32 6.33 -1.93 14.11
C GLU A 32 6.17 -2.81 12.87
N ARG A 33 6.85 -2.48 11.78
CA ARG A 33 6.89 -3.27 10.55
C ARG A 33 7.53 -4.64 10.77
N ALA A 34 8.69 -4.68 11.42
CA ALA A 34 9.37 -5.91 11.76
C ALA A 34 8.50 -6.82 12.68
N ALA A 35 7.82 -6.22 13.65
CA ALA A 35 6.86 -6.95 14.50
C ALA A 35 5.69 -7.52 13.68
N LEU A 36 5.15 -6.77 12.71
CA LEU A 36 4.12 -7.26 11.80
C LEU A 36 4.61 -8.48 11.00
N ILE A 37 5.82 -8.44 10.44
CA ILE A 37 6.38 -9.58 9.69
C ILE A 37 6.43 -10.84 10.57
N GLN A 38 6.81 -10.71 11.84
CA GLN A 38 6.79 -11.85 12.75
C GLN A 38 5.36 -12.40 12.99
N VAL A 39 4.36 -11.52 13.07
CA VAL A 39 2.95 -11.92 13.18
C VAL A 39 2.51 -12.69 11.93
N LEU A 40 2.87 -12.23 10.73
CA LEU A 40 2.51 -12.88 9.47
C LEU A 40 3.14 -14.27 9.36
N ARG A 41 4.40 -14.42 9.72
CA ARG A 41 5.09 -15.71 9.78
C ARG A 41 4.42 -16.69 10.74
N ASN A 42 4.04 -16.21 11.93
CA ASN A 42 3.34 -17.03 12.92
C ASN A 42 1.93 -17.46 12.45
N GLN A 43 1.36 -16.77 11.47
CA GLN A 43 0.07 -17.09 10.84
C GLN A 43 0.21 -17.96 9.59
N GLY A 44 1.43 -18.40 9.25
CA GLY A 44 1.69 -19.35 8.18
C GLY A 44 2.03 -18.72 6.83
N ILE A 45 2.39 -17.43 6.78
CA ILE A 45 2.95 -16.84 5.55
C ILE A 45 4.43 -17.25 5.46
N GLU A 46 4.79 -17.99 4.41
CA GLU A 46 6.11 -18.58 4.23
C GLU A 46 6.90 -17.95 3.08
N ASN A 47 6.23 -17.37 2.09
CA ASN A 47 6.89 -16.79 0.93
C ASN A 47 7.71 -15.57 1.31
N LEU A 48 9.03 -15.66 1.12
CA LEU A 48 9.98 -14.63 1.54
C LEU A 48 9.85 -13.33 0.74
N ASP A 49 9.51 -13.41 -0.55
CA ASP A 49 9.35 -12.24 -1.40
C ASP A 49 8.09 -11.45 -1.01
N VAL A 50 7.01 -12.14 -0.63
CA VAL A 50 5.80 -11.51 -0.10
C VAL A 50 6.09 -10.80 1.21
N LEU A 51 6.78 -11.47 2.14
CA LEU A 51 7.18 -10.88 3.42
C LEU A 51 8.09 -9.67 3.23
N GLU A 52 9.03 -9.71 2.30
CA GLU A 52 9.92 -8.59 1.99
C GLU A 52 9.17 -7.41 1.37
N CYS A 53 8.21 -7.65 0.47
CA CYS A 53 7.35 -6.60 -0.05
C CYS A 53 6.58 -5.88 1.07
N ILE A 54 5.98 -6.62 2.00
CA ILE A 54 5.26 -6.03 3.15
C ILE A 54 6.22 -5.30 4.10
N ASN A 55 7.44 -5.81 4.25
CA ASN A 55 8.48 -5.21 5.07
C ASN A 55 9.02 -3.91 4.47
N THR A 56 9.03 -3.75 3.16
CA THR A 56 9.64 -2.59 2.49
C THR A 56 8.63 -1.53 2.08
N ILE A 57 7.41 -1.92 1.67
CA ILE A 57 6.38 -0.98 1.24
C ILE A 57 5.79 -0.25 2.46
N PRO A 58 5.89 1.10 2.52
CA PRO A 58 5.47 1.87 3.69
C PRO A 58 3.95 2.00 3.77
N ARG A 59 3.29 1.00 4.38
CA ARG A 59 1.82 0.93 4.48
C ARG A 59 1.18 2.19 5.06
N HIS A 60 1.87 2.90 5.96
CA HIS A 60 1.38 4.13 6.56
C HIS A 60 1.13 5.28 5.57
N LEU A 61 1.69 5.22 4.36
CA LEU A 61 1.43 6.21 3.30
C LEU A 61 0.13 5.94 2.52
N TYR A 62 -0.47 4.76 2.69
CA TYR A 62 -1.70 4.33 2.02
C TYR A 62 -2.96 4.50 2.87
N ILE A 63 -2.85 5.06 4.05
CA ILE A 63 -3.95 5.29 5.00
C ILE A 63 -4.09 6.77 5.35
N ASP A 64 -5.11 7.10 6.14
CA ASP A 64 -5.29 8.46 6.61
C ASP A 64 -4.39 8.77 7.81
N GLU A 65 -3.97 10.03 7.94
CA GLU A 65 -3.06 10.48 9.00
C GLU A 65 -3.56 10.12 10.40
N SER A 66 -4.86 10.18 10.64
CA SER A 66 -5.48 9.81 11.91
C SER A 66 -5.28 8.34 12.29
N CYS A 67 -4.96 7.49 11.32
CA CYS A 67 -4.77 6.05 11.49
C CYS A 67 -3.30 5.61 11.50
N ILE A 68 -2.34 6.50 11.27
CA ILE A 68 -0.90 6.17 11.10
C ILE A 68 -0.36 5.33 12.26
N HIS A 69 -0.72 5.65 13.51
CA HIS A 69 -0.31 4.91 14.71
C HIS A 69 -0.82 3.46 14.76
N ARG A 70 -1.65 3.04 13.81
CA ARG A 70 -2.18 1.69 13.66
C ARG A 70 -1.79 1.04 12.34
N ALA A 71 -0.96 1.69 11.54
CA ALA A 71 -0.63 1.29 10.18
C ALA A 71 -0.15 -0.16 10.07
N TYR A 72 0.65 -0.60 11.04
CA TYR A 72 1.27 -1.93 11.05
C TYR A 72 0.57 -2.94 11.96
N ARG A 73 -0.60 -2.57 12.52
CA ARG A 73 -1.45 -3.56 13.20
C ARG A 73 -2.07 -4.50 12.16
N ASN A 74 -2.09 -5.80 12.46
CA ASN A 74 -2.66 -6.81 11.56
C ASN A 74 -4.19 -6.77 11.55
N ARG A 75 -4.76 -5.66 11.03
CA ARG A 75 -6.20 -5.42 10.88
C ARG A 75 -6.49 -4.52 9.68
N PRO A 76 -7.71 -4.56 9.12
CA PRO A 76 -8.15 -3.56 8.17
C PRO A 76 -8.28 -2.18 8.83
N LEU A 77 -8.08 -1.13 8.05
CA LEU A 77 -8.24 0.26 8.49
C LEU A 77 -9.14 1.01 7.50
N PRO A 78 -9.91 2.00 7.97
CA PRO A 78 -10.69 2.83 7.06
C PRO A 78 -9.78 3.69 6.17
N ILE A 79 -10.25 3.92 4.95
CA ILE A 79 -9.73 4.91 4.01
C ILE A 79 -10.89 5.75 3.48
N ASP A 80 -10.62 6.71 2.61
CA ASP A 80 -11.63 7.55 1.99
C ASP A 80 -12.78 6.76 1.34
N LYS A 81 -13.91 7.44 1.14
CA LYS A 81 -15.09 6.91 0.42
C LYS A 81 -15.74 5.70 1.07
N GLY A 82 -15.59 5.56 2.39
CA GLY A 82 -16.16 4.43 3.14
C GLY A 82 -15.55 3.09 2.78
N GLN A 83 -14.36 3.08 2.18
CA GLN A 83 -13.61 1.87 1.87
C GLN A 83 -12.58 1.56 2.96
N THR A 84 -11.90 0.43 2.83
CA THR A 84 -10.86 -0.01 3.76
C THR A 84 -9.61 -0.44 3.02
N ILE A 85 -8.45 -0.24 3.64
CA ILE A 85 -7.26 -0.99 3.28
C ILE A 85 -7.33 -2.37 3.93
N SER A 86 -7.08 -3.42 3.18
CA SER A 86 -7.14 -4.80 3.65
C SER A 86 -6.16 -5.05 4.80
N GLN A 87 -6.51 -5.98 5.69
CA GLN A 87 -5.63 -6.48 6.73
C GLN A 87 -4.31 -6.99 6.12
N PRO A 88 -3.14 -6.69 6.70
CA PRO A 88 -1.85 -7.14 6.18
C PRO A 88 -1.77 -8.65 5.92
N TYR A 89 -2.33 -9.47 6.81
CA TYR A 89 -2.40 -10.92 6.61
C TYR A 89 -3.16 -11.30 5.34
N ILE A 90 -4.29 -10.65 5.06
CA ILE A 90 -5.08 -10.93 3.85
C ILE A 90 -4.31 -10.53 2.59
N VAL A 91 -3.61 -9.38 2.62
CA VAL A 91 -2.73 -8.98 1.52
C VAL A 91 -1.64 -10.03 1.27
N ALA A 92 -0.97 -10.49 2.34
CA ALA A 92 0.07 -11.50 2.24
C ALA A 92 -0.47 -12.82 1.69
N LEU A 93 -1.56 -13.32 2.28
CA LEU A 93 -2.17 -14.61 1.90
C LEU A 93 -2.63 -14.61 0.44
N MET A 94 -3.38 -13.59 0.00
CA MET A 94 -3.82 -13.50 -1.40
C MET A 94 -2.64 -13.45 -2.36
N THR A 95 -1.58 -12.71 -2.02
CA THR A 95 -0.39 -12.61 -2.87
C THR A 95 0.37 -13.93 -2.94
N GLU A 96 0.54 -14.60 -1.80
CA GLU A 96 1.20 -15.92 -1.73
C GLU A 96 0.46 -16.97 -2.56
N GLN A 97 -0.88 -17.04 -2.43
CA GLN A 97 -1.72 -17.94 -3.21
C GLN A 97 -1.68 -17.64 -4.73
N LEU A 98 -1.60 -16.37 -5.10
CA LEU A 98 -1.43 -15.98 -6.52
C LEU A 98 -0.09 -16.46 -7.07
N LEU A 99 1.00 -16.34 -6.31
CA LEU A 99 2.33 -16.80 -6.73
C LEU A 99 2.40 -18.31 -6.83
N GLU A 100 1.79 -19.05 -5.90
CA GLU A 100 1.71 -20.51 -5.95
C GLU A 100 0.88 -21.03 -7.12
N GLY A 101 -0.22 -20.33 -7.45
CA GLY A 101 -1.11 -20.70 -8.56
C GLY A 101 -0.60 -20.32 -9.95
N SER A 102 0.37 -19.41 -10.03
CA SER A 102 0.93 -19.00 -11.31
C SER A 102 1.91 -20.06 -11.82
N ASN A 103 1.48 -20.87 -12.79
CA ASN A 103 2.34 -21.78 -13.55
C ASN A 103 3.27 -21.00 -14.49
N SER A 104 4.10 -20.13 -13.93
CA SER A 104 5.06 -19.37 -14.73
C SER A 104 6.26 -20.25 -15.08
N GLU A 105 6.28 -20.78 -16.29
CA GLU A 105 7.53 -21.19 -16.91
C GLU A 105 8.46 -19.97 -16.97
N VAL A 106 9.69 -20.15 -16.55
CA VAL A 106 10.74 -19.12 -16.58
C VAL A 106 10.81 -18.52 -17.99
N GLY A 107 10.44 -17.22 -18.11
CA GLY A 107 10.50 -16.48 -19.37
C GLY A 107 9.17 -15.91 -19.90
N ASN A 108 8.04 -16.21 -19.28
CA ASN A 108 6.76 -15.57 -19.62
C ASN A 108 6.53 -14.30 -18.81
N THR A 109 6.12 -13.25 -19.52
CA THR A 109 5.71 -11.97 -18.91
C THR A 109 4.53 -12.20 -17.96
N GLN A 110 4.78 -12.20 -16.66
CA GLN A 110 3.74 -12.41 -15.67
C GLN A 110 2.86 -11.17 -15.55
N LYS A 111 1.57 -11.31 -15.81
CA LYS A 111 0.58 -10.24 -15.64
C LYS A 111 -0.58 -10.65 -14.76
N VAL A 112 -0.94 -9.78 -13.85
CA VAL A 112 -2.00 -10.00 -12.88
C VAL A 112 -3.08 -8.93 -13.01
N LEU A 113 -4.33 -9.32 -12.79
CA LEU A 113 -5.47 -8.40 -12.71
C LEU A 113 -5.90 -8.23 -11.26
N GLU A 114 -5.96 -6.99 -10.81
CA GLU A 114 -6.52 -6.61 -9.50
C GLU A 114 -7.89 -5.95 -9.68
N ILE A 115 -8.89 -6.45 -8.97
CA ILE A 115 -10.21 -5.84 -8.89
C ILE A 115 -10.35 -5.11 -7.55
N GLY A 116 -10.42 -3.79 -7.62
CA GLY A 116 -10.49 -2.91 -6.45
C GLY A 116 -9.13 -2.39 -5.99
N THR A 117 -8.58 -1.41 -6.71
CA THR A 117 -7.33 -0.72 -6.34
C THR A 117 -7.36 -0.18 -4.90
N GLY A 118 -8.49 0.39 -4.47
CA GLY A 118 -8.70 0.93 -3.14
C GLY A 118 -7.62 1.93 -2.72
N SER A 119 -6.85 1.57 -1.68
CA SER A 119 -5.71 2.38 -1.22
C SER A 119 -4.51 2.35 -2.17
N GLY A 120 -4.39 1.30 -3.00
CA GLY A 120 -3.22 1.02 -3.82
C GLY A 120 -2.11 0.22 -3.13
N TYR A 121 -2.31 -0.20 -1.88
CA TYR A 121 -1.30 -0.96 -1.14
C TYR A 121 -1.11 -2.38 -1.71
N GLN A 122 -2.22 -3.12 -1.96
CA GLN A 122 -2.15 -4.42 -2.63
C GLN A 122 -1.56 -4.27 -4.04
N THR A 123 -1.95 -3.23 -4.77
CA THR A 123 -1.38 -2.89 -6.10
C THR A 123 0.14 -2.74 -6.02
N ALA A 124 0.66 -2.06 -4.98
CA ALA A 124 2.10 -1.87 -4.79
C ALA A 124 2.83 -3.19 -4.50
N VAL A 125 2.22 -4.07 -3.69
CA VAL A 125 2.76 -5.41 -3.41
C VAL A 125 2.84 -6.23 -4.70
N LEU A 126 1.76 -6.28 -5.48
CA LEU A 126 1.72 -6.96 -6.76
C LEU A 126 2.75 -6.40 -7.76
N ALA A 127 2.89 -5.07 -7.82
CA ALA A 127 3.83 -4.42 -8.73
C ALA A 127 5.31 -4.71 -8.43
N ARG A 128 5.64 -5.19 -7.24
CA ARG A 128 6.99 -5.65 -6.89
C ARG A 128 7.27 -7.10 -7.32
N LEU A 129 6.21 -7.87 -7.55
CA LEU A 129 6.28 -9.33 -7.76
C LEU A 129 5.93 -9.74 -9.19
N TYR A 130 5.20 -8.91 -9.93
CA TYR A 130 4.75 -9.18 -11.29
C TYR A 130 5.34 -8.16 -12.28
N GLU A 131 5.55 -8.59 -13.51
CA GLU A 131 6.03 -7.70 -14.57
C GLU A 131 5.00 -6.64 -14.96
N LYS A 132 3.70 -7.01 -14.94
CA LYS A 132 2.60 -6.09 -15.24
C LYS A 132 1.43 -6.31 -14.30
N VAL A 133 0.92 -5.23 -13.76
CA VAL A 133 -0.28 -5.21 -12.93
C VAL A 133 -1.35 -4.37 -13.62
N TYR A 134 -2.51 -4.96 -13.79
CA TYR A 134 -3.71 -4.28 -14.29
C TYR A 134 -4.66 -4.10 -13.10
N SER A 135 -4.99 -2.87 -12.76
CA SER A 135 -5.79 -2.57 -11.57
C SER A 135 -7.04 -1.78 -11.94
N ILE A 136 -8.20 -2.33 -11.60
CA ILE A 136 -9.50 -1.72 -11.87
C ILE A 136 -10.07 -1.14 -10.57
N GLU A 137 -10.55 0.10 -10.64
CA GLU A 137 -11.20 0.78 -9.52
C GLU A 137 -12.41 1.58 -10.01
N ARG A 138 -13.56 1.36 -9.39
CA ARG A 138 -14.80 2.09 -9.73
C ARG A 138 -14.80 3.52 -9.18
N ILE A 139 -14.10 3.77 -8.07
CA ILE A 139 -14.03 5.07 -7.41
C ILE A 139 -12.82 5.84 -7.91
N ARG A 140 -13.02 6.71 -8.89
CA ARG A 140 -11.95 7.48 -9.54
C ARG A 140 -11.01 8.20 -8.57
N ALA A 141 -11.55 8.73 -7.47
CA ALA A 141 -10.74 9.45 -6.48
C ALA A 141 -9.72 8.53 -5.80
N LEU A 142 -10.11 7.29 -5.46
CA LEU A 142 -9.22 6.28 -4.87
C LEU A 142 -8.15 5.86 -5.89
N MET A 143 -8.56 5.54 -7.11
CA MET A 143 -7.62 5.20 -8.18
C MET A 143 -6.55 6.28 -8.39
N ASN A 144 -6.97 7.55 -8.46
CA ASN A 144 -6.04 8.66 -8.68
C ASN A 144 -5.06 8.84 -7.51
N ARG A 145 -5.54 8.69 -6.26
CA ARG A 145 -4.69 8.71 -5.05
C ARG A 145 -3.68 7.57 -5.06
N ALA A 146 -4.16 6.35 -5.29
CA ALA A 146 -3.32 5.14 -5.37
C ALA A 146 -2.24 5.27 -6.46
N LYS A 147 -2.64 5.68 -7.66
CA LYS A 147 -1.72 5.92 -8.79
C LYS A 147 -0.62 6.91 -8.42
N LYS A 148 -0.98 8.05 -7.80
CA LYS A 148 -0.01 9.07 -7.38
C LYS A 148 0.98 8.54 -6.35
N ILE A 149 0.51 7.77 -5.35
CA ILE A 149 1.38 7.17 -4.34
C ILE A 149 2.32 6.15 -5.00
N ASN A 150 1.80 5.22 -5.79
CA ASN A 150 2.59 4.17 -6.41
C ASN A 150 3.64 4.74 -7.40
N GLN A 151 3.28 5.75 -8.16
CA GLN A 151 4.23 6.46 -9.04
C GLN A 151 5.36 7.14 -8.25
N SER A 152 5.10 7.67 -7.05
CA SER A 152 6.15 8.26 -6.21
C SER A 152 7.18 7.23 -5.71
N PHE A 153 6.86 5.94 -5.78
CA PHE A 153 7.76 4.81 -5.49
C PHE A 153 8.37 4.19 -6.76
N GLY A 154 8.19 4.81 -7.92
CA GLY A 154 8.72 4.30 -9.20
C GLY A 154 8.03 3.02 -9.69
N LEU A 155 6.79 2.73 -9.25
CA LEU A 155 6.02 1.59 -9.72
C LEU A 155 5.32 1.96 -11.04
N GLU A 156 6.06 1.81 -12.14
CA GLU A 156 5.61 2.20 -13.49
C GLU A 156 4.92 1.06 -14.25
N ASN A 157 5.01 -0.16 -13.75
CA ASN A 157 4.45 -1.38 -14.33
C ASN A 157 2.96 -1.61 -14.01
N VAL A 158 2.25 -0.57 -13.54
CA VAL A 158 0.83 -0.64 -13.16
C VAL A 158 -0.03 0.13 -14.17
N MET A 159 -0.95 -0.57 -14.80
CA MET A 159 -2.01 -0.01 -15.64
C MET A 159 -3.28 0.16 -14.81
N TYR A 160 -3.83 1.38 -14.78
CA TYR A 160 -5.04 1.70 -14.02
C TYR A 160 -6.23 1.96 -14.94
N ARG A 161 -7.37 1.35 -14.60
CA ARG A 161 -8.65 1.57 -15.30
C ARG A 161 -9.74 1.97 -14.31
N ASN A 162 -10.40 3.10 -14.58
CA ASN A 162 -11.57 3.50 -13.82
C ASN A 162 -12.82 2.89 -14.46
N ALA A 163 -13.26 1.74 -13.94
CA ALA A 163 -14.38 0.97 -14.46
C ALA A 163 -15.02 0.10 -13.37
N ASP A 164 -16.12 -0.54 -13.70
CA ASP A 164 -16.68 -1.62 -12.88
C ASP A 164 -15.83 -2.89 -13.07
N GLY A 165 -15.35 -3.45 -11.96
CA GLY A 165 -14.53 -4.65 -11.97
C GLY A 165 -15.24 -5.90 -12.47
N TRP A 166 -16.58 -5.92 -12.45
CA TRP A 166 -17.39 -7.01 -13.01
C TRP A 166 -17.10 -7.27 -14.48
N LEU A 167 -16.73 -6.23 -15.22
CA LEU A 167 -16.44 -6.33 -16.65
C LEU A 167 -15.04 -6.92 -16.94
N GLY A 168 -14.19 -7.01 -15.94
CA GLY A 168 -12.80 -7.39 -16.11
C GLY A 168 -12.03 -6.43 -17.05
N TRP A 169 -10.99 -6.98 -17.68
CA TRP A 169 -10.18 -6.26 -18.67
C TRP A 169 -9.90 -7.16 -19.89
N PRO A 170 -10.93 -7.44 -20.72
CA PRO A 170 -10.84 -8.41 -21.82
C PRO A 170 -9.75 -8.11 -22.85
N GLU A 171 -9.47 -6.82 -23.11
CA GLU A 171 -8.49 -6.39 -24.10
C GLU A 171 -7.05 -6.78 -23.70
N GLU A 172 -6.84 -7.04 -22.41
CA GLU A 172 -5.53 -7.41 -21.85
C GLU A 172 -5.44 -8.88 -21.42
N ALA A 173 -6.54 -9.61 -21.52
CA ALA A 173 -6.57 -11.04 -21.19
C ALA A 173 -5.68 -11.87 -22.17
N PRO A 174 -5.23 -13.07 -21.76
CA PRO A 174 -5.41 -13.69 -20.44
C PRO A 174 -4.48 -13.12 -19.38
N PHE A 175 -4.82 -13.33 -18.10
CA PHE A 175 -3.99 -13.01 -16.93
C PHE A 175 -3.52 -14.30 -16.27
N ASP A 176 -2.33 -14.26 -15.65
CA ASP A 176 -1.77 -15.39 -14.90
C ASP A 176 -2.43 -15.54 -13.51
N GLY A 177 -3.13 -14.49 -13.05
CA GLY A 177 -3.90 -14.49 -11.82
C GLY A 177 -4.85 -13.29 -11.71
N ILE A 178 -5.89 -13.40 -10.89
CA ILE A 178 -6.87 -12.36 -10.61
C ILE A 178 -7.09 -12.28 -9.11
#